data_7c714790182fa503ada679e598d419f9
#
_entry.id   7c714790182fa503ada679e598d419f9
#
_cell.length_a   1.000
_cell.length_b   1.000
_cell.length_c   1.000
_cell.angle_alpha   90.00
_cell.angle_beta   90.00
_cell.angle_gamma   90.00
#
_symmetry.space_group_name_H-M   'P 1'
#
loop_
_entity.id
_entity.type
_entity.pdbx_description
1 polymer ?
#
loop_
_entity_poly.entity_id
_entity_poly.type
_entity_poly.pdbx_seq_one_letter_code
_entity_poly.pdbx_strand_id
1 'polypeptide(L)'
;MQKFALLSVSDKSGLVPFARSLVDEHSFTLLSTGGTARMLRDEGIPVSDVSERTGFPEMMDGRVKTLHPKVHGGLLCLRDNPDHLKAAEEHDIAMIDLVVVNLYPFEETVARSNVSFEEAIEQIDIGGPSMLRSAAKNHRDVSVVCDPADYNRLLKAMNSKEDWSGLRKELALKVFQRTSSYDKAISDYFSNQVSDEPNMDSISGFPSSLDFQASKSMSLRYGENPHQQAALYGDFLDYFDQLQGKELSYNNILDISASAYLIGEFERPTVAILKHTNPCGVASADDLETAWERAFATDRQAPFGGIIVVNNTLDIGLAEKIAEIFCEVIIAPGFTGEALALFQKKKNLRLLVSKSGFGPETLQEIRTVPGGFLAQDRDQKRINPKEFEVVTERQPTEQEWRSMLFGWRVVRHVKSNAIVYAGDERTLGVGAGQMSRVDSSQIAVWKAGEAKLSLDGSVVASDAFFPFSDGLIAAADAGASAAIQPGGSVRDEDVIAAANERGMAMVFTKIRHFRH
;
A
#
# COMPACT_ATOMS: atom_id res chain seq x y z
N MET A 1 47.82 -15.80 -4.28
CA MET A 1 47.74 -14.67 -3.36
C MET A 1 46.76 -15.04 -2.22
N GLN A 2 47.04 -14.63 -1.01
CA GLN A 2 46.15 -14.81 0.15
C GLN A 2 44.89 -13.96 -0.07
N LYS A 3 43.69 -14.56 0.08
CA LYS A 3 42.42 -13.85 -0.03
C LYS A 3 41.97 -13.37 1.34
N PHE A 4 41.47 -12.13 1.43
CA PHE A 4 40.93 -11.59 2.67
C PHE A 4 39.43 -11.28 2.54
N ALA A 5 38.69 -11.67 3.58
CA ALA A 5 37.28 -11.27 3.74
C ALA A 5 37.12 -10.48 5.05
N LEU A 6 36.53 -9.29 4.96
CA LEU A 6 36.20 -8.46 6.12
C LEU A 6 34.74 -8.63 6.48
N LEU A 7 34.47 -9.13 7.70
CA LEU A 7 33.15 -9.40 8.22
C LEU A 7 32.85 -8.51 9.42
N SER A 8 31.83 -7.67 9.32
CA SER A 8 31.40 -6.79 10.42
C SER A 8 29.87 -6.64 10.36
N VAL A 9 29.15 -7.44 11.14
CA VAL A 9 27.68 -7.56 11.02
C VAL A 9 27.01 -7.33 12.37
N SER A 10 25.88 -6.60 12.36
CA SER A 10 24.95 -6.48 13.48
C SER A 10 23.97 -7.66 13.51
N ASP A 11 23.31 -7.95 12.38
CA ASP A 11 22.54 -9.18 12.17
C ASP A 11 23.50 -10.34 11.84
N LYS A 12 23.53 -11.33 12.73
CA LYS A 12 24.40 -12.50 12.66
C LYS A 12 23.74 -13.73 12.04
N SER A 13 22.56 -13.59 11.48
CA SER A 13 21.82 -14.68 10.85
C SER A 13 22.63 -15.32 9.74
N GLY A 14 22.82 -16.65 9.82
CA GLY A 14 23.55 -17.41 8.80
C GLY A 14 25.06 -17.13 8.69
N LEU A 15 25.62 -16.27 9.55
CA LEU A 15 27.03 -15.88 9.45
C LEU A 15 28.01 -17.03 9.68
N VAL A 16 27.78 -17.86 10.70
CA VAL A 16 28.72 -18.94 11.09
C VAL A 16 28.92 -19.96 9.97
N PRO A 17 27.88 -20.57 9.39
CA PRO A 17 28.06 -21.49 8.27
C PRO A 17 28.68 -20.80 7.05
N PHE A 18 28.32 -19.56 6.78
CA PHE A 18 28.92 -18.78 5.67
C PHE A 18 30.43 -18.53 5.88
N ALA A 19 30.82 -18.07 7.08
CA ALA A 19 32.23 -17.82 7.41
C ALA A 19 33.06 -19.12 7.36
N ARG A 20 32.49 -20.24 7.83
CA ARG A 20 33.13 -21.56 7.75
C ARG A 20 33.39 -21.99 6.30
N SER A 21 32.41 -21.86 5.40
CA SER A 21 32.63 -22.13 3.97
C SER A 21 33.67 -21.21 3.35
N LEU A 22 33.74 -19.94 3.73
CA LEU A 22 34.79 -19.03 3.24
C LEU A 22 36.19 -19.52 3.62
N VAL A 23 36.39 -20.04 4.83
CA VAL A 23 37.70 -20.54 5.30
C VAL A 23 37.98 -21.91 4.68
N ASP A 24 37.08 -22.87 4.85
CA ASP A 24 37.34 -24.27 4.57
C ASP A 24 37.32 -24.60 3.06
N GLU A 25 36.40 -23.96 2.31
CA GLU A 25 36.18 -24.26 0.91
C GLU A 25 36.84 -23.24 -0.05
N HIS A 26 36.93 -21.97 0.38
CA HIS A 26 37.40 -20.89 -0.47
C HIS A 26 38.74 -20.26 -0.05
N SER A 27 39.36 -20.76 1.04
CA SER A 27 40.71 -20.35 1.52
C SER A 27 40.82 -18.85 1.84
N PHE A 28 39.73 -18.25 2.38
CA PHE A 28 39.79 -16.87 2.87
C PHE A 28 40.41 -16.79 4.25
N THR A 29 41.19 -15.74 4.45
CA THR A 29 41.60 -15.26 5.79
C THR A 29 40.55 -14.24 6.23
N LEU A 30 39.93 -14.46 7.39
CA LEU A 30 38.89 -13.59 7.89
C LEU A 30 39.47 -12.44 8.73
N LEU A 31 39.02 -11.23 8.44
CA LEU A 31 39.22 -10.03 9.24
C LEU A 31 37.89 -9.64 9.86
N SER A 32 37.87 -9.25 11.12
CA SER A 32 36.59 -8.84 11.74
C SER A 32 36.82 -7.86 12.89
N THR A 33 35.75 -7.34 13.47
CA THR A 33 35.78 -6.40 14.58
C THR A 33 34.80 -6.82 15.69
N GLY A 34 35.15 -6.47 16.93
CA GLY A 34 34.26 -6.49 18.09
C GLY A 34 33.45 -7.78 18.27
N GLY A 35 32.11 -7.66 18.35
CA GLY A 35 31.21 -8.79 18.62
C GLY A 35 31.15 -9.83 17.52
N THR A 36 31.41 -9.46 16.24
CA THR A 36 31.49 -10.43 15.14
C THR A 36 32.74 -11.29 15.25
N ALA A 37 33.91 -10.70 15.53
CA ALA A 37 35.16 -11.44 15.74
C ALA A 37 35.04 -12.42 16.90
N ARG A 38 34.48 -11.97 18.04
CA ARG A 38 34.26 -12.82 19.21
C ARG A 38 33.41 -14.03 18.87
N MET A 39 32.23 -13.82 18.25
CA MET A 39 31.33 -14.91 17.86
C MET A 39 32.02 -15.95 16.97
N LEU A 40 32.77 -15.50 15.95
CA LEU A 40 33.48 -16.43 15.05
C LEU A 40 34.55 -17.24 15.77
N ARG A 41 35.30 -16.64 16.71
CA ARG A 41 36.27 -17.37 17.54
C ARG A 41 35.61 -18.38 18.47
N ASP A 42 34.50 -18.02 19.10
CA ASP A 42 33.72 -18.91 19.98
C ASP A 42 33.21 -20.15 19.22
N GLU A 43 32.95 -20.01 17.93
CA GLU A 43 32.57 -21.09 17.02
C GLU A 43 33.78 -21.83 16.40
N GLY A 44 34.99 -21.53 16.84
CA GLY A 44 36.23 -22.17 16.38
C GLY A 44 36.66 -21.79 14.96
N ILE A 45 36.16 -20.66 14.43
CA ILE A 45 36.55 -20.16 13.10
C ILE A 45 37.72 -19.19 13.25
N PRO A 46 38.86 -19.43 12.56
CA PRO A 46 40.03 -18.55 12.66
C PRO A 46 39.70 -17.18 12.06
N VAL A 47 39.89 -16.13 12.86
CA VAL A 47 39.65 -14.74 12.51
C VAL A 47 40.62 -13.81 13.21
N SER A 48 41.22 -12.86 12.48
CA SER A 48 42.06 -11.81 13.01
C SER A 48 41.28 -10.52 13.23
N ASP A 49 41.67 -9.76 14.26
CA ASP A 49 41.08 -8.44 14.46
C ASP A 49 41.64 -7.46 13.40
N VAL A 50 40.80 -6.52 12.95
CA VAL A 50 41.21 -5.46 12.02
C VAL A 50 42.35 -4.63 12.63
N SER A 51 42.35 -4.41 13.94
CA SER A 51 43.42 -3.70 14.68
C SER A 51 44.80 -4.36 14.57
N GLU A 52 44.87 -5.70 14.54
CA GLU A 52 46.11 -6.43 14.30
C GLU A 52 46.70 -6.13 12.91
N ARG A 53 45.83 -5.98 11.92
CA ARG A 53 46.22 -5.71 10.52
C ARG A 53 46.56 -4.24 10.27
N THR A 54 45.81 -3.32 10.91
CA THR A 54 46.06 -1.89 10.77
C THR A 54 47.24 -1.43 11.61
N GLY A 55 47.56 -2.14 12.69
CA GLY A 55 48.52 -1.72 13.71
C GLY A 55 47.97 -0.57 14.56
N PHE A 56 46.65 -0.30 14.51
CA PHE A 56 46.03 0.82 15.20
C PHE A 56 44.94 0.31 16.15
N PRO A 57 44.94 0.71 17.43
CA PRO A 57 43.95 0.25 18.39
C PRO A 57 42.55 0.80 18.07
N GLU A 58 41.54 0.09 18.52
CA GLU A 58 40.18 0.61 18.57
C GLU A 58 40.10 1.75 19.59
N MET A 59 39.50 2.89 19.20
CA MET A 59 39.46 4.10 20.02
C MET A 59 38.05 4.68 20.10
N MET A 60 37.83 5.58 21.08
CA MET A 60 36.59 6.32 21.25
C MET A 60 35.40 5.38 21.35
N ASP A 61 35.48 4.38 22.21
CA ASP A 61 34.44 3.37 22.45
C ASP A 61 33.99 2.62 21.17
N GLY A 62 34.96 2.45 20.23
CA GLY A 62 34.72 1.75 18.98
C GLY A 62 34.20 2.61 17.81
N ARG A 63 34.05 3.91 18.01
CA ARG A 63 33.68 4.83 16.91
C ARG A 63 34.71 4.89 15.80
N VAL A 64 35.99 4.64 16.12
CA VAL A 64 37.13 4.59 15.17
C VAL A 64 37.81 3.24 15.26
N LYS A 65 37.51 2.35 14.32
CA LYS A 65 38.14 1.03 14.21
C LYS A 65 38.38 0.57 12.76
N THR A 66 37.50 0.90 11.84
CA THR A 66 37.60 0.51 10.43
C THR A 66 37.92 1.68 9.50
N LEU A 67 37.83 2.92 9.99
CA LEU A 67 38.18 4.12 9.22
C LEU A 67 39.69 4.30 9.17
N HIS A 68 40.35 3.43 8.43
CA HIS A 68 41.83 3.40 8.36
C HIS A 68 42.30 3.22 6.91
N PRO A 69 43.40 3.90 6.46
CA PRO A 69 43.91 3.76 5.09
C PRO A 69 44.23 2.33 4.69
N LYS A 70 44.70 1.48 5.59
CA LYS A 70 44.96 0.06 5.27
C LYS A 70 43.67 -0.74 4.97
N VAL A 71 42.54 -0.37 5.57
CA VAL A 71 41.24 -0.99 5.25
C VAL A 71 40.72 -0.47 3.91
N HIS A 72 40.55 0.85 3.79
CA HIS A 72 39.99 1.45 2.59
C HIS A 72 40.91 1.34 1.37
N GLY A 73 42.23 1.36 1.56
CA GLY A 73 43.21 1.07 0.50
C GLY A 73 43.06 -0.34 -0.05
N GLY A 74 42.88 -1.35 0.82
CA GLY A 74 42.61 -2.73 0.41
C GLY A 74 41.30 -2.93 -0.36
N LEU A 75 40.30 -2.07 -0.12
CA LEU A 75 39.00 -2.08 -0.79
C LEU A 75 39.02 -1.28 -2.10
N LEU A 76 39.73 -0.16 -2.16
CA LEU A 76 39.69 0.78 -3.30
C LEU A 76 40.82 0.58 -4.32
N CYS A 77 41.85 -0.23 -4.00
CA CYS A 77 42.92 -0.53 -4.91
C CYS A 77 42.42 -1.19 -6.19
N LEU A 78 42.68 -0.56 -7.34
CA LEU A 78 42.46 -1.14 -8.67
C LEU A 78 43.57 -2.14 -8.94
N ARG A 79 43.25 -3.41 -9.12
CA ARG A 79 44.20 -4.51 -9.20
C ARG A 79 44.91 -4.64 -10.56
N ASP A 80 44.44 -3.90 -11.54
CA ASP A 80 45.07 -3.76 -12.87
C ASP A 80 45.90 -2.47 -13.01
N ASN A 81 46.00 -1.64 -11.96
CA ASN A 81 46.79 -0.41 -11.93
C ASN A 81 48.11 -0.63 -11.18
N PRO A 82 49.27 -0.60 -11.91
CA PRO A 82 50.58 -0.85 -11.32
C PRO A 82 50.95 0.15 -10.21
N ASP A 83 50.53 1.42 -10.34
CA ASP A 83 50.87 2.45 -9.35
C ASP A 83 50.06 2.21 -8.05
N HIS A 84 48.84 1.73 -8.16
CA HIS A 84 48.03 1.36 -6.98
C HIS A 84 48.62 0.14 -6.28
N LEU A 85 49.07 -0.87 -7.01
CA LEU A 85 49.71 -2.06 -6.44
C LEU A 85 51.03 -1.72 -5.77
N LYS A 86 51.84 -0.85 -6.37
CA LYS A 86 53.08 -0.36 -5.78
C LYS A 86 52.83 0.40 -4.48
N ALA A 87 51.89 1.34 -4.46
CA ALA A 87 51.52 2.06 -3.28
C ALA A 87 50.98 1.15 -2.15
N ALA A 88 50.21 0.13 -2.51
CA ALA A 88 49.74 -0.85 -1.55
C ALA A 88 50.86 -1.68 -0.94
N GLU A 89 51.85 -2.07 -1.72
CA GLU A 89 53.05 -2.76 -1.23
C GLU A 89 53.92 -1.87 -0.32
N GLU A 90 54.16 -0.62 -0.72
CA GLU A 90 54.95 0.36 0.07
C GLU A 90 54.33 0.65 1.43
N HIS A 91 53.00 0.58 1.54
CA HIS A 91 52.27 0.88 2.78
C HIS A 91 51.73 -0.37 3.50
N ASP A 92 52.17 -1.57 3.15
CA ASP A 92 51.70 -2.84 3.72
C ASP A 92 50.16 -2.94 3.75
N ILE A 93 49.52 -2.65 2.61
CA ILE A 93 48.07 -2.72 2.44
C ILE A 93 47.69 -4.09 1.87
N ALA A 94 46.95 -4.90 2.62
CA ALA A 94 46.41 -6.17 2.15
C ALA A 94 45.17 -5.95 1.28
N MET A 95 45.09 -6.65 0.13
CA MET A 95 43.92 -6.62 -0.73
C MET A 95 42.75 -7.34 -0.06
N ILE A 96 41.61 -6.68 0.10
CA ILE A 96 40.37 -7.26 0.62
C ILE A 96 39.49 -7.66 -0.56
N ASP A 97 39.17 -8.96 -0.65
CA ASP A 97 38.44 -9.54 -1.79
C ASP A 97 36.94 -9.60 -1.56
N LEU A 98 36.53 -9.60 -0.29
CA LEU A 98 35.14 -9.69 0.11
C LEU A 98 34.88 -8.80 1.33
N VAL A 99 33.78 -8.07 1.29
CA VAL A 99 33.22 -7.33 2.43
C VAL A 99 31.82 -7.85 2.74
N VAL A 100 31.59 -8.17 3.99
CA VAL A 100 30.29 -8.59 4.53
C VAL A 100 29.97 -7.68 5.70
N VAL A 101 29.08 -6.74 5.48
CA VAL A 101 28.71 -5.72 6.46
C VAL A 101 27.21 -5.46 6.37
N ASN A 102 26.50 -5.61 7.47
CA ASN A 102 25.18 -5.03 7.61
C ASN A 102 25.19 -3.91 8.66
N LEU A 103 24.38 -2.90 8.42
CA LEU A 103 24.39 -1.67 9.20
C LEU A 103 23.73 -1.88 10.57
N TYR A 104 24.01 -0.99 11.50
CA TYR A 104 23.30 -0.95 12.78
C TYR A 104 21.80 -0.72 12.53
N PRO A 105 20.93 -1.30 13.38
CA PRO A 105 19.48 -1.27 13.18
C PRO A 105 18.88 0.08 13.61
N PHE A 106 19.29 1.17 12.96
CA PHE A 106 18.84 2.53 13.27
C PHE A 106 17.32 2.65 13.16
N GLU A 107 16.74 2.12 12.06
CA GLU A 107 15.32 2.18 11.79
C GLU A 107 14.50 1.46 12.88
N GLU A 108 14.98 0.29 13.34
CA GLU A 108 14.33 -0.45 14.42
C GLU A 108 14.47 0.26 15.77
N THR A 109 15.59 0.94 15.99
CA THR A 109 15.83 1.68 17.23
C THR A 109 14.89 2.87 17.33
N VAL A 110 14.80 3.70 16.30
CA VAL A 110 13.94 4.89 16.32
C VAL A 110 12.43 4.58 16.25
N ALA A 111 12.07 3.35 15.87
CA ALA A 111 10.69 2.88 15.93
C ALA A 111 10.20 2.53 17.35
N ARG A 112 11.09 2.45 18.35
CA ARG A 112 10.73 2.17 19.74
C ARG A 112 10.15 3.43 20.40
N SER A 113 9.12 3.26 21.20
CA SER A 113 8.36 4.38 21.80
C SER A 113 9.13 5.22 22.85
N ASN A 114 10.28 4.76 23.36
CA ASN A 114 11.00 5.39 24.48
C ASN A 114 12.51 5.58 24.20
N VAL A 115 12.89 5.80 22.96
CA VAL A 115 14.29 6.05 22.58
C VAL A 115 14.66 7.51 22.83
N SER A 116 15.76 7.77 23.51
CA SER A 116 16.31 9.13 23.63
C SER A 116 16.99 9.55 22.33
N PHE A 117 17.12 10.87 22.13
CA PHE A 117 17.83 11.40 20.98
C PHE A 117 19.30 10.93 20.95
N GLU A 118 19.97 10.96 22.10
CA GLU A 118 21.37 10.51 22.24
C GLU A 118 21.51 9.02 21.89
N GLU A 119 20.57 8.18 22.34
CA GLU A 119 20.58 6.75 22.02
C GLU A 119 20.40 6.50 20.53
N ALA A 120 19.51 7.26 19.86
CA ALA A 120 19.32 7.18 18.42
C ALA A 120 20.60 7.59 17.66
N ILE A 121 21.27 8.67 18.10
CA ILE A 121 22.52 9.15 17.47
C ILE A 121 23.64 8.10 17.57
N GLU A 122 23.77 7.39 18.70
CA GLU A 122 24.76 6.33 18.85
C GLU A 122 24.55 5.12 17.94
N GLN A 123 23.33 4.95 17.39
CA GLN A 123 23.03 3.91 16.40
C GLN A 123 23.33 4.32 14.95
N ILE A 124 23.85 5.53 14.72
CA ILE A 124 24.28 5.94 13.38
C ILE A 124 25.63 5.29 13.07
N ASP A 125 25.62 4.34 12.15
CA ASP A 125 26.81 3.63 11.68
C ASP A 125 27.59 4.48 10.66
N ILE A 126 28.84 4.78 10.96
CA ILE A 126 29.76 5.51 10.07
C ILE A 126 30.69 4.54 9.32
N GLY A 127 31.23 3.57 10.03
CA GLY A 127 32.23 2.64 9.48
C GLY A 127 31.63 1.66 8.48
N GLY A 128 30.44 1.14 8.77
CA GLY A 128 29.73 0.20 7.91
C GLY A 128 29.42 0.77 6.52
N PRO A 129 28.69 1.90 6.42
CA PRO A 129 28.45 2.56 5.14
C PRO A 129 29.72 2.92 4.38
N SER A 130 30.77 3.36 5.06
CA SER A 130 32.05 3.70 4.43
C SER A 130 32.70 2.49 3.75
N MET A 131 32.75 1.34 4.43
CA MET A 131 33.29 0.09 3.88
C MET A 131 32.43 -0.44 2.74
N LEU A 132 31.11 -0.48 2.92
CA LEU A 132 30.16 -0.92 1.91
C LEU A 132 30.30 -0.10 0.61
N ARG A 133 30.31 1.22 0.71
CA ARG A 133 30.45 2.13 -0.43
C ARG A 133 31.80 2.01 -1.11
N SER A 134 32.90 1.81 -0.35
CA SER A 134 34.25 1.59 -0.91
C SER A 134 34.29 0.29 -1.73
N ALA A 135 33.80 -0.81 -1.18
CA ALA A 135 33.72 -2.09 -1.85
C ALA A 135 32.80 -2.06 -3.09
N ALA A 136 31.60 -1.48 -2.95
CA ALA A 136 30.67 -1.33 -4.06
C ALA A 136 31.21 -0.49 -5.21
N LYS A 137 31.94 0.60 -4.92
CA LYS A 137 32.64 1.39 -5.93
C LYS A 137 33.66 0.54 -6.70
N ASN A 138 34.36 -0.37 -6.03
CA ASN A 138 35.36 -1.26 -6.62
C ASN A 138 34.82 -2.69 -6.87
N HIS A 139 33.52 -2.82 -7.19
CA HIS A 139 32.83 -4.13 -7.37
C HIS A 139 33.48 -5.03 -8.44
N ARG A 140 34.30 -4.50 -9.32
CA ARG A 140 35.08 -5.29 -10.27
C ARG A 140 36.07 -6.21 -9.56
N ASP A 141 36.72 -5.71 -8.52
CA ASP A 141 37.79 -6.40 -7.80
C ASP A 141 37.36 -6.92 -6.42
N VAL A 142 36.33 -6.32 -5.82
CA VAL A 142 35.83 -6.64 -4.46
C VAL A 142 34.37 -7.07 -4.52
N SER A 143 34.05 -8.19 -3.90
CA SER A 143 32.67 -8.61 -3.68
C SER A 143 32.13 -7.94 -2.40
N VAL A 144 30.85 -7.54 -2.41
CA VAL A 144 30.23 -6.88 -1.25
C VAL A 144 28.87 -7.48 -0.97
N VAL A 145 28.60 -7.78 0.31
CA VAL A 145 27.32 -8.30 0.78
C VAL A 145 26.85 -7.46 1.96
N CYS A 146 25.65 -6.90 1.86
CA CYS A 146 25.01 -6.12 2.93
C CYS A 146 23.77 -6.78 3.54
N ASP A 147 23.39 -7.97 3.06
CA ASP A 147 22.20 -8.70 3.47
C ASP A 147 22.51 -10.19 3.62
N PRO A 148 22.20 -10.83 4.76
CA PRO A 148 22.40 -12.27 4.98
C PRO A 148 21.72 -13.17 3.93
N ALA A 149 20.61 -12.73 3.33
CA ALA A 149 19.90 -13.48 2.28
C ALA A 149 20.77 -13.76 1.03
N ASP A 150 21.82 -12.99 0.81
CA ASP A 150 22.72 -13.15 -0.34
C ASP A 150 23.89 -14.11 -0.08
N TYR A 151 24.11 -14.61 1.15
CA TYR A 151 25.23 -15.49 1.49
C TYR A 151 25.26 -16.75 0.61
N ASN A 152 24.16 -17.46 0.53
CA ASN A 152 24.06 -18.69 -0.27
C ASN A 152 24.23 -18.42 -1.77
N ARG A 153 23.76 -17.26 -2.25
CA ARG A 153 23.88 -16.83 -3.64
C ARG A 153 25.35 -16.57 -4.00
N LEU A 154 26.07 -15.92 -3.11
CA LEU A 154 27.50 -15.66 -3.27
C LEU A 154 28.32 -16.95 -3.25
N LEU A 155 28.09 -17.87 -2.27
CA LEU A 155 28.79 -19.16 -2.20
C LEU A 155 28.56 -20.01 -3.46
N LYS A 156 27.33 -20.06 -3.97
CA LYS A 156 27.03 -20.74 -5.24
C LYS A 156 27.82 -20.15 -6.40
N ALA A 157 27.94 -18.82 -6.49
CA ALA A 157 28.70 -18.16 -7.53
C ALA A 157 30.20 -18.45 -7.41
N MET A 158 30.75 -18.46 -6.19
CA MET A 158 32.17 -18.81 -5.94
C MET A 158 32.49 -20.26 -6.31
N ASN A 159 31.52 -21.18 -6.17
CA ASN A 159 31.65 -22.58 -6.57
C ASN A 159 31.45 -22.81 -8.07
N SER A 160 30.88 -21.84 -8.77
CA SER A 160 30.67 -21.88 -10.22
C SER A 160 31.97 -21.58 -10.96
N LYS A 161 32.13 -22.18 -12.18
CA LYS A 161 33.19 -21.83 -13.13
C LYS A 161 32.76 -20.68 -14.04
N GLU A 162 31.57 -20.17 -13.91
CA GLU A 162 31.01 -19.11 -14.73
C GLU A 162 31.49 -17.73 -14.27
N ASP A 163 31.44 -16.75 -15.18
CA ASP A 163 31.66 -15.35 -14.81
C ASP A 163 30.51 -14.82 -13.98
N TRP A 164 30.81 -14.38 -12.77
CA TRP A 164 29.84 -13.82 -11.84
C TRP A 164 29.96 -12.29 -11.63
N SER A 165 30.58 -11.61 -12.61
CA SER A 165 30.68 -10.13 -12.62
C SER A 165 29.30 -9.46 -12.60
N GLY A 166 28.28 -10.08 -13.19
CA GLY A 166 26.90 -9.65 -13.11
C GLY A 166 26.38 -9.62 -11.67
N LEU A 167 26.63 -10.69 -10.91
CA LEU A 167 26.25 -10.75 -9.48
C LEU A 167 26.95 -9.67 -8.66
N ARG A 168 28.24 -9.39 -8.90
CA ARG A 168 28.96 -8.31 -8.19
C ARG A 168 28.31 -6.95 -8.43
N LYS A 169 27.86 -6.65 -9.67
CA LYS A 169 27.16 -5.40 -9.98
C LYS A 169 25.82 -5.30 -9.26
N GLU A 170 25.05 -6.39 -9.21
CA GLU A 170 23.78 -6.44 -8.49
C GLU A 170 23.96 -6.22 -6.98
N LEU A 171 24.97 -6.89 -6.38
CA LEU A 171 25.30 -6.71 -4.97
C LEU A 171 25.77 -5.27 -4.67
N ALA A 172 26.56 -4.67 -5.55
CA ALA A 172 26.97 -3.28 -5.43
C ALA A 172 25.78 -2.31 -5.55
N LEU A 173 24.83 -2.57 -6.47
CA LEU A 173 23.58 -1.81 -6.54
C LEU A 173 22.79 -1.89 -5.23
N LYS A 174 22.65 -3.10 -4.67
CA LYS A 174 21.96 -3.33 -3.39
C LYS A 174 22.59 -2.54 -2.24
N VAL A 175 23.92 -2.41 -2.23
CA VAL A 175 24.63 -1.55 -1.26
C VAL A 175 24.20 -0.10 -1.39
N PHE A 176 24.21 0.47 -2.59
CA PHE A 176 23.80 1.87 -2.77
C PHE A 176 22.32 2.10 -2.45
N GLN A 177 21.46 1.15 -2.75
CA GLN A 177 20.05 1.19 -2.32
C GLN A 177 19.94 1.17 -0.79
N ARG A 178 20.66 0.25 -0.11
CA ARG A 178 20.63 0.15 1.36
C ARG A 178 21.19 1.39 2.05
N THR A 179 22.32 1.93 1.57
CA THR A 179 22.90 3.16 2.17
C THR A 179 22.01 4.38 1.93
N SER A 180 21.36 4.47 0.78
CA SER A 180 20.40 5.54 0.49
C SER A 180 19.19 5.50 1.42
N SER A 181 18.59 4.31 1.63
CA SER A 181 17.46 4.16 2.56
C SER A 181 17.86 4.42 4.01
N TYR A 182 19.09 4.03 4.39
CA TYR A 182 19.64 4.28 5.71
C TYR A 182 19.84 5.78 5.99
N ASP A 183 20.49 6.51 5.05
CA ASP A 183 20.69 7.95 5.16
C ASP A 183 19.34 8.70 5.18
N LYS A 184 18.35 8.21 4.40
CA LYS A 184 17.01 8.75 4.44
C LYS A 184 16.35 8.60 5.81
N ALA A 185 16.41 7.41 6.41
CA ALA A 185 15.83 7.17 7.73
C ALA A 185 16.45 8.10 8.80
N ILE A 186 17.78 8.33 8.73
CA ILE A 186 18.46 9.29 9.60
C ILE A 186 17.95 10.71 9.33
N SER A 187 17.88 11.13 8.08
CA SER A 187 17.41 12.46 7.69
C SER A 187 15.97 12.71 8.15
N ASP A 188 15.08 11.73 7.97
CA ASP A 188 13.68 11.81 8.40
C ASP A 188 13.59 11.94 9.94
N TYR A 189 14.38 11.18 10.67
CA TYR A 189 14.45 11.28 12.13
C TYR A 189 14.90 12.67 12.59
N PHE A 190 15.98 13.21 12.01
CA PHE A 190 16.46 14.56 12.33
C PHE A 190 15.44 15.63 11.97
N SER A 191 14.78 15.52 10.82
CA SER A 191 13.76 16.48 10.39
C SER A 191 12.62 16.58 11.40
N ASN A 192 12.23 15.45 12.01
CA ASN A 192 11.21 15.42 13.05
C ASN A 192 11.69 16.04 14.39
N GLN A 193 13.00 16.06 14.66
CA GLN A 193 13.57 16.64 15.88
C GLN A 193 13.87 18.15 15.75
N VAL A 194 14.22 18.63 14.56
CA VAL A 194 14.54 20.04 14.30
C VAL A 194 13.29 20.91 14.19
N SER A 195 12.11 20.30 14.09
CA SER A 195 10.81 20.98 13.96
C SER A 195 10.29 21.59 15.28
N ASP A 196 11.19 22.09 16.18
CA ASP A 196 10.84 22.71 17.47
C ASP A 196 10.18 24.11 17.36
N GLU A 197 10.12 24.72 16.19
CA GLU A 197 9.21 25.83 15.96
C GLU A 197 7.86 25.28 15.47
N PRO A 198 6.71 25.77 15.98
CA PRO A 198 5.43 25.48 15.39
C PRO A 198 5.40 26.11 14.00
N ASN A 199 6.00 25.41 13.06
CA ASN A 199 5.89 25.77 11.64
C ASN A 199 4.39 25.78 11.33
N MET A 200 3.86 26.85 10.80
CA MET A 200 2.45 26.95 10.41
C MET A 200 2.07 25.79 9.45
N ASP A 201 3.05 25.11 8.87
CA ASP A 201 2.88 23.90 8.06
C ASP A 201 2.63 22.61 8.89
N SER A 202 2.99 22.60 10.20
CA SER A 202 2.73 21.45 11.09
C SER A 202 1.24 21.26 11.44
N ILE A 203 0.38 22.24 11.11
CA ILE A 203 -1.07 22.14 11.29
C ILE A 203 -1.68 21.10 10.32
N SER A 204 -1.01 20.80 9.22
CA SER A 204 -1.54 19.91 8.17
C SER A 204 -1.23 18.42 8.37
N GLY A 205 -0.28 18.05 9.25
CA GLY A 205 0.15 16.64 9.39
C GLY A 205 0.92 16.08 8.18
N PHE A 206 1.19 16.90 7.16
CA PHE A 206 1.97 16.51 5.98
C PHE A 206 3.44 16.94 6.11
N PRO A 207 4.41 16.09 5.64
CA PRO A 207 5.82 16.42 5.69
C PRO A 207 6.17 17.59 4.74
N SER A 208 7.27 18.30 5.02
CA SER A 208 7.77 19.39 4.17
C SER A 208 8.25 18.93 2.79
N SER A 209 8.58 17.66 2.64
CA SER A 209 8.92 17.01 1.37
C SER A 209 8.22 15.66 1.28
N LEU A 210 7.74 15.32 0.09
CA LEU A 210 7.06 14.06 -0.18
C LEU A 210 7.99 13.15 -0.98
N ASP A 211 8.26 11.96 -0.45
CA ASP A 211 9.11 10.96 -1.08
C ASP A 211 8.35 9.64 -1.19
N PHE A 212 8.33 9.08 -2.40
CA PHE A 212 7.68 7.80 -2.70
C PHE A 212 8.72 6.79 -3.12
N GLN A 213 8.79 5.70 -2.40
CA GLN A 213 9.59 4.56 -2.79
C GLN A 213 8.72 3.31 -2.81
N ALA A 214 8.50 2.76 -3.99
CA ALA A 214 7.82 1.49 -4.18
C ALA A 214 8.52 0.69 -5.26
N SER A 215 8.75 -0.59 -5.00
CA SER A 215 9.30 -1.50 -5.98
C SER A 215 8.26 -1.83 -7.05
N LYS A 216 8.69 -1.94 -8.31
CA LYS A 216 7.84 -2.40 -9.38
C LYS A 216 7.47 -3.87 -9.16
N SER A 217 6.19 -4.16 -8.93
CA SER A 217 5.69 -5.52 -8.75
C SER A 217 5.26 -6.16 -10.06
N MET A 218 4.73 -5.37 -11.00
CA MET A 218 4.21 -5.91 -12.26
C MET A 218 4.32 -4.90 -13.41
N SER A 219 4.69 -5.36 -14.61
CA SER A 219 4.46 -4.61 -15.86
C SER A 219 3.05 -4.91 -16.33
N LEU A 220 2.26 -3.89 -16.62
CA LEU A 220 0.92 -4.04 -17.15
C LEU A 220 0.92 -3.97 -18.67
N ARG A 221 -0.03 -4.64 -19.29
CA ARG A 221 -0.12 -4.70 -20.75
C ARG A 221 -0.26 -3.32 -21.39
N TYR A 222 -1.02 -2.42 -20.76
CA TYR A 222 -1.20 -1.00 -21.10
C TYR A 222 -1.87 -0.28 -19.91
N GLY A 223 -1.98 1.05 -19.95
CA GLY A 223 -2.68 1.85 -18.96
C GLY A 223 -4.20 1.80 -19.09
N GLU A 224 -4.90 2.90 -18.84
CA GLU A 224 -6.34 2.98 -19.11
C GLU A 224 -6.64 2.72 -20.58
N ASN A 225 -5.76 3.17 -21.46
CA ASN A 225 -5.91 3.03 -22.91
C ASN A 225 -4.73 2.27 -23.53
N PRO A 226 -4.94 1.56 -24.67
CA PRO A 226 -3.94 0.69 -25.27
C PRO A 226 -2.62 1.36 -25.69
N HIS A 227 -2.61 2.67 -25.90
CA HIS A 227 -1.40 3.42 -26.28
C HIS A 227 -0.56 3.88 -25.07
N GLN A 228 -1.05 3.70 -23.84
CA GLN A 228 -0.38 4.11 -22.62
C GLN A 228 0.42 2.95 -22.04
N GLN A 229 1.68 3.19 -21.67
CA GLN A 229 2.46 2.23 -20.89
C GLN A 229 2.06 2.32 -19.41
N ALA A 230 2.07 1.19 -18.70
CA ALA A 230 1.75 1.14 -17.29
C ALA A 230 2.50 0.04 -16.55
N ALA A 231 2.65 0.25 -15.26
CA ALA A 231 3.19 -0.72 -14.31
C ALA A 231 2.51 -0.55 -12.96
N LEU A 232 2.49 -1.62 -12.19
CA LEU A 232 2.07 -1.64 -10.80
C LEU A 232 3.31 -1.58 -9.92
N TYR A 233 3.27 -0.74 -8.89
CA TYR A 233 4.31 -0.61 -7.87
C TYR A 233 3.71 -0.90 -6.50
N GLY A 234 4.55 -1.37 -5.57
CA GLY A 234 4.14 -1.70 -4.20
C GLY A 234 3.48 -3.08 -4.08
N ASP A 235 2.79 -3.31 -2.98
CA ASP A 235 2.48 -4.64 -2.44
C ASP A 235 1.01 -5.05 -2.66
N PHE A 236 0.38 -4.55 -3.73
CA PHE A 236 -1.02 -4.86 -4.06
C PHE A 236 -1.32 -6.37 -4.06
N LEU A 237 -0.36 -7.19 -4.51
CA LEU A 237 -0.50 -8.65 -4.56
C LEU A 237 -0.40 -9.32 -3.17
N ASP A 238 0.01 -8.57 -2.13
CA ASP A 238 -0.03 -9.08 -0.77
C ASP A 238 -1.44 -9.02 -0.18
N TYR A 239 -2.32 -8.20 -0.75
CA TYR A 239 -3.72 -8.08 -0.36
C TYR A 239 -4.65 -9.02 -1.12
N PHE A 240 -4.25 -9.48 -2.30
CA PHE A 240 -5.11 -10.28 -3.18
C PHE A 240 -4.36 -11.45 -3.80
N ASP A 241 -4.91 -12.67 -3.64
CA ASP A 241 -4.47 -13.85 -4.40
C ASP A 241 -5.37 -14.05 -5.63
N GLN A 242 -4.77 -14.02 -6.80
CA GLN A 242 -5.48 -14.39 -8.02
C GLN A 242 -5.44 -15.91 -8.23
N LEU A 243 -6.59 -16.57 -8.07
CA LEU A 243 -6.71 -18.04 -8.19
C LEU A 243 -6.77 -18.50 -9.65
N GLN A 244 -7.37 -17.69 -10.54
CA GLN A 244 -7.49 -18.01 -11.97
C GLN A 244 -7.72 -16.76 -12.81
N GLY A 245 -7.78 -16.93 -14.12
CA GLY A 245 -8.14 -15.90 -15.11
C GLY A 245 -6.94 -15.29 -15.81
N LYS A 246 -7.23 -14.31 -16.66
CA LYS A 246 -6.21 -13.50 -17.34
C LYS A 246 -5.46 -12.61 -16.35
N GLU A 247 -4.28 -12.14 -16.74
CA GLU A 247 -3.56 -11.10 -16.00
C GLU A 247 -4.45 -9.89 -15.73
N LEU A 248 -4.21 -9.24 -14.59
CA LEU A 248 -4.89 -8.01 -14.22
C LEU A 248 -4.47 -6.87 -15.15
N SER A 249 -5.44 -6.10 -15.61
CA SER A 249 -5.19 -4.86 -16.33
C SER A 249 -5.16 -3.68 -15.36
N TYR A 250 -4.67 -2.53 -15.83
CA TYR A 250 -4.73 -1.26 -15.11
C TYR A 250 -6.16 -0.96 -14.62
N ASN A 251 -7.14 -1.05 -15.51
CA ASN A 251 -8.55 -0.81 -15.17
C ASN A 251 -9.10 -1.83 -14.16
N ASN A 252 -8.70 -3.11 -14.27
CA ASN A 252 -9.10 -4.09 -13.26
C ASN A 252 -8.57 -3.73 -11.86
N ILE A 253 -7.31 -3.28 -11.76
CA ILE A 253 -6.70 -2.90 -10.46
C ILE A 253 -7.44 -1.70 -9.85
N LEU A 254 -7.79 -0.68 -10.65
CA LEU A 254 -8.59 0.45 -10.19
C LEU A 254 -9.95 0.01 -9.67
N ASP A 255 -10.65 -0.82 -10.44
CA ASP A 255 -11.99 -1.31 -10.08
C ASP A 255 -11.96 -2.26 -8.88
N ILE A 256 -10.94 -3.13 -8.75
CA ILE A 256 -10.71 -3.99 -7.59
C ILE A 256 -10.51 -3.13 -6.34
N SER A 257 -9.67 -2.10 -6.42
CA SER A 257 -9.42 -1.19 -5.29
C SER A 257 -10.71 -0.48 -4.86
N ALA A 258 -11.47 0.06 -5.80
CA ALA A 258 -12.76 0.70 -5.50
C ALA A 258 -13.76 -0.26 -4.87
N SER A 259 -13.79 -1.52 -5.35
CA SER A 259 -14.66 -2.57 -4.84
C SER A 259 -14.32 -2.97 -3.42
N ALA A 260 -13.00 -3.14 -3.12
CA ALA A 260 -12.51 -3.50 -1.79
C ALA A 260 -12.86 -2.42 -0.76
N TYR A 261 -12.70 -1.14 -1.13
CA TYR A 261 -13.03 -0.05 -0.22
C TYR A 261 -14.52 0.07 0.06
N LEU A 262 -15.37 -0.11 -0.96
CA LEU A 262 -16.81 -0.08 -0.76
C LEU A 262 -17.29 -1.25 0.10
N ILE A 263 -16.88 -2.48 -0.19
CA ILE A 263 -17.37 -3.66 0.53
C ILE A 263 -16.92 -3.68 1.98
N GLY A 264 -15.77 -3.05 2.29
CA GLY A 264 -15.24 -2.90 3.65
C GLY A 264 -16.10 -2.04 4.59
N GLU A 265 -17.09 -1.30 4.07
CA GLU A 265 -18.05 -0.53 4.87
C GLU A 265 -19.13 -1.41 5.54
N PHE A 266 -19.24 -2.68 5.17
CA PHE A 266 -20.36 -3.54 5.56
C PHE A 266 -19.92 -4.77 6.35
N GLU A 267 -20.64 -5.03 7.45
CA GLU A 267 -20.41 -6.20 8.31
C GLU A 267 -21.35 -7.37 7.97
N ARG A 268 -22.60 -7.05 7.58
CA ARG A 268 -23.58 -8.07 7.16
C ARG A 268 -23.21 -8.65 5.80
N PRO A 269 -23.70 -9.87 5.46
CA PRO A 269 -23.50 -10.42 4.12
C PRO A 269 -23.93 -9.41 3.05
N THR A 270 -22.97 -8.96 2.25
CA THR A 270 -23.16 -7.87 1.27
C THR A 270 -22.56 -8.23 -0.07
N VAL A 271 -23.27 -7.87 -1.11
CA VAL A 271 -22.82 -7.93 -2.51
C VAL A 271 -22.75 -6.51 -3.04
N ALA A 272 -21.63 -6.16 -3.65
CA ALA A 272 -21.49 -4.94 -4.45
C ALA A 272 -21.06 -5.29 -5.89
N ILE A 273 -21.68 -4.63 -6.85
CA ILE A 273 -21.38 -4.76 -8.27
C ILE A 273 -20.89 -3.41 -8.75
N LEU A 274 -19.67 -3.35 -9.27
CA LEU A 274 -19.05 -2.10 -9.70
C LEU A 274 -18.66 -2.15 -11.17
N LYS A 275 -18.65 -0.98 -11.79
CA LYS A 275 -18.10 -0.75 -13.12
C LYS A 275 -17.53 0.65 -13.21
N HIS A 276 -16.28 0.77 -13.71
CA HIS A 276 -15.59 2.06 -13.81
C HIS A 276 -15.54 2.80 -12.46
N THR A 277 -15.15 2.05 -11.42
CA THR A 277 -15.03 2.51 -10.03
C THR A 277 -16.32 3.00 -9.34
N ASN A 278 -17.48 2.89 -9.99
CA ASN A 278 -18.77 3.24 -9.41
C ASN A 278 -19.64 2.01 -9.16
N PRO A 279 -20.45 1.98 -8.08
CA PRO A 279 -21.40 0.90 -7.86
C PRO A 279 -22.57 0.97 -8.85
N CYS A 280 -22.86 -0.15 -9.49
CA CYS A 280 -24.10 -0.38 -10.25
C CYS A 280 -25.24 -0.82 -9.34
N GLY A 281 -24.91 -1.52 -8.26
CA GLY A 281 -25.83 -1.96 -7.25
C GLY A 281 -25.10 -2.52 -6.03
N VAL A 282 -25.65 -2.26 -4.86
CA VAL A 282 -25.16 -2.75 -3.57
C VAL A 282 -26.33 -3.21 -2.73
N ALA A 283 -26.22 -4.34 -2.06
CA ALA A 283 -27.23 -4.77 -1.10
C ALA A 283 -26.61 -5.64 0.01
N SER A 284 -27.16 -5.49 1.21
CA SER A 284 -26.94 -6.35 2.36
C SER A 284 -28.21 -7.17 2.65
N ALA A 285 -28.03 -8.43 3.06
CA ALA A 285 -29.12 -9.31 3.45
C ALA A 285 -28.62 -10.31 4.52
N ASP A 286 -29.46 -11.29 4.86
CA ASP A 286 -29.07 -12.36 5.78
C ASP A 286 -28.16 -13.40 5.12
N ASP A 287 -28.21 -13.49 3.79
CA ASP A 287 -27.37 -14.35 2.96
C ASP A 287 -26.91 -13.64 1.68
N LEU A 288 -25.86 -14.17 1.04
CA LEU A 288 -25.29 -13.57 -0.16
C LEU A 288 -26.17 -13.73 -1.41
N GLU A 289 -27.00 -14.77 -1.49
CA GLU A 289 -27.88 -14.99 -2.64
C GLU A 289 -28.98 -13.92 -2.67
N THR A 290 -29.61 -13.66 -1.53
CA THR A 290 -30.58 -12.56 -1.38
C THR A 290 -29.95 -11.20 -1.61
N ALA A 291 -28.73 -10.97 -1.08
CA ALA A 291 -27.98 -9.76 -1.33
C ALA A 291 -27.67 -9.56 -2.83
N TRP A 292 -27.31 -10.65 -3.55
CA TRP A 292 -27.07 -10.62 -4.98
C TRP A 292 -28.32 -10.20 -5.77
N GLU A 293 -29.46 -10.84 -5.50
CA GLU A 293 -30.71 -10.54 -6.20
C GLU A 293 -31.09 -9.07 -6.05
N ARG A 294 -30.93 -8.54 -4.83
CA ARG A 294 -31.23 -7.15 -4.51
C ARG A 294 -30.24 -6.17 -5.15
N ALA A 295 -28.94 -6.45 -5.10
CA ALA A 295 -27.91 -5.61 -5.71
C ALA A 295 -28.03 -5.60 -7.24
N PHE A 296 -28.19 -6.78 -7.85
CA PHE A 296 -28.32 -6.93 -9.30
C PHE A 296 -29.63 -6.31 -9.85
N ALA A 297 -30.68 -6.24 -9.03
CA ALA A 297 -31.93 -5.59 -9.43
C ALA A 297 -31.80 -4.08 -9.60
N THR A 298 -30.80 -3.41 -8.98
CA THR A 298 -30.59 -1.95 -9.10
C THR A 298 -30.26 -1.54 -10.54
N ASP A 299 -29.44 -2.32 -11.22
CA ASP A 299 -29.12 -2.14 -12.65
C ASP A 299 -28.77 -3.52 -13.24
N ARG A 300 -29.54 -3.98 -14.23
CA ARG A 300 -29.32 -5.28 -14.88
C ARG A 300 -28.47 -5.20 -16.15
N GLN A 301 -28.14 -3.99 -16.61
CA GLN A 301 -27.38 -3.78 -17.84
C GLN A 301 -25.91 -3.46 -17.57
N ALA A 302 -25.64 -2.54 -16.66
CA ALA A 302 -24.28 -2.11 -16.34
C ALA A 302 -23.37 -3.22 -15.77
N PRO A 303 -23.85 -4.21 -14.99
CA PRO A 303 -23.05 -5.32 -14.49
C PRO A 303 -22.31 -6.15 -15.54
N PHE A 304 -22.76 -6.13 -16.80
CA PHE A 304 -22.07 -6.81 -17.88
C PHE A 304 -20.64 -6.27 -18.06
N GLY A 305 -19.63 -7.13 -17.83
CA GLY A 305 -18.21 -6.76 -17.84
C GLY A 305 -17.75 -5.98 -16.59
N GLY A 306 -18.55 -5.94 -15.54
CA GLY A 306 -18.21 -5.32 -14.27
C GLY A 306 -17.44 -6.25 -13.33
N ILE A 307 -17.26 -5.77 -12.11
CA ILE A 307 -16.63 -6.46 -10.99
C ILE A 307 -17.67 -6.76 -9.92
N ILE A 308 -17.62 -7.96 -9.38
CA ILE A 308 -18.47 -8.41 -8.27
C ILE A 308 -17.59 -8.62 -7.05
N VAL A 309 -17.98 -8.04 -5.92
CA VAL A 309 -17.31 -8.22 -4.65
C VAL A 309 -18.29 -8.60 -3.57
N VAL A 310 -17.89 -9.55 -2.73
CA VAL A 310 -18.65 -10.01 -1.56
C VAL A 310 -17.76 -10.01 -0.32
N ASN A 311 -18.35 -9.84 0.86
CA ASN A 311 -17.60 -9.83 2.14
C ASN A 311 -17.65 -11.16 2.91
N ASN A 312 -18.31 -12.19 2.38
CA ASN A 312 -18.36 -13.54 2.95
C ASN A 312 -17.86 -14.56 1.91
N THR A 313 -17.57 -15.79 2.36
CA THR A 313 -17.20 -16.89 1.46
C THR A 313 -18.28 -17.12 0.41
N LEU A 314 -17.89 -17.13 -0.87
CA LEU A 314 -18.78 -17.33 -2.00
C LEU A 314 -19.03 -18.81 -2.23
N ASP A 315 -20.26 -19.23 -2.11
CA ASP A 315 -20.72 -20.61 -2.26
C ASP A 315 -21.25 -20.92 -3.67
N ILE A 316 -21.69 -22.16 -3.87
CA ILE A 316 -22.20 -22.64 -5.16
C ILE A 316 -23.50 -21.93 -5.55
N GLY A 317 -24.41 -21.65 -4.60
CA GLY A 317 -25.70 -21.01 -4.88
C GLY A 317 -25.52 -19.62 -5.50
N LEU A 318 -24.67 -18.80 -4.90
CA LEU A 318 -24.33 -17.50 -5.47
C LEU A 318 -23.49 -17.64 -6.76
N ALA A 319 -22.56 -18.62 -6.81
CA ALA A 319 -21.73 -18.82 -8.00
C ALA A 319 -22.56 -19.15 -9.26
N GLU A 320 -23.62 -19.96 -9.13
CA GLU A 320 -24.54 -20.28 -10.24
C GLU A 320 -25.22 -19.03 -10.78
N LYS A 321 -25.74 -18.16 -9.91
CA LYS A 321 -26.38 -16.91 -10.29
C LYS A 321 -25.41 -15.94 -11.00
N ILE A 322 -24.20 -15.79 -10.47
CA ILE A 322 -23.15 -14.96 -11.09
C ILE A 322 -22.70 -15.54 -12.44
N ALA A 323 -22.70 -16.87 -12.57
CA ALA A 323 -22.29 -17.53 -13.81
C ALA A 323 -23.21 -17.23 -15.01
N GLU A 324 -24.42 -16.76 -14.78
CA GLU A 324 -25.37 -16.39 -15.85
C GLU A 324 -24.98 -15.11 -16.60
N ILE A 325 -24.16 -14.26 -15.99
CA ILE A 325 -23.70 -13.02 -16.60
C ILE A 325 -22.21 -13.05 -16.94
N PHE A 326 -21.79 -12.16 -17.82
CA PHE A 326 -20.39 -11.89 -18.05
C PHE A 326 -19.88 -10.85 -17.06
N CYS A 327 -18.89 -11.22 -16.24
CA CYS A 327 -18.14 -10.33 -15.38
C CYS A 327 -16.62 -10.53 -15.60
N GLU A 328 -15.85 -9.49 -15.32
CA GLU A 328 -14.39 -9.48 -15.51
C GLU A 328 -13.66 -10.09 -14.30
N VAL A 329 -14.14 -9.76 -13.10
CA VAL A 329 -13.49 -10.11 -11.82
C VAL A 329 -14.56 -10.44 -10.78
N ILE A 330 -14.27 -11.44 -9.95
CA ILE A 330 -15.01 -11.73 -8.72
C ILE A 330 -14.02 -11.70 -7.56
N ILE A 331 -14.38 -10.99 -6.47
CA ILE A 331 -13.58 -10.84 -5.26
C ILE A 331 -14.37 -11.36 -4.07
N ALA A 332 -13.77 -12.25 -3.29
CA ALA A 332 -14.36 -12.79 -2.06
C ALA A 332 -13.26 -13.07 -1.02
N PRO A 333 -13.58 -13.16 0.28
CA PRO A 333 -12.64 -13.67 1.29
C PRO A 333 -12.26 -15.14 1.09
N GLY A 334 -13.11 -15.88 0.36
CA GLY A 334 -12.90 -17.28 0.00
C GLY A 334 -13.98 -17.79 -0.94
N PHE A 335 -13.76 -18.96 -1.52
CA PHE A 335 -14.70 -19.66 -2.40
C PHE A 335 -14.85 -21.09 -1.94
N THR A 336 -16.05 -21.66 -2.00
CA THR A 336 -16.21 -23.11 -1.78
C THR A 336 -15.60 -23.89 -2.95
N GLY A 337 -15.23 -25.17 -2.71
CA GLY A 337 -14.65 -26.02 -3.76
C GLY A 337 -15.59 -26.19 -4.97
N GLU A 338 -16.90 -26.25 -4.74
CA GLU A 338 -17.92 -26.36 -5.78
C GLU A 338 -18.04 -25.07 -6.61
N ALA A 339 -17.99 -23.91 -5.96
CA ALA A 339 -17.96 -22.61 -6.65
C ALA A 339 -16.71 -22.46 -7.53
N LEU A 340 -15.54 -22.86 -7.03
CA LEU A 340 -14.30 -22.87 -7.81
C LEU A 340 -14.41 -23.79 -9.02
N ALA A 341 -14.94 -25.01 -8.85
CA ALA A 341 -15.12 -25.97 -9.93
C ALA A 341 -16.05 -25.44 -11.03
N LEU A 342 -17.11 -24.71 -10.65
CA LEU A 342 -17.99 -24.05 -11.60
C LEU A 342 -17.27 -22.98 -12.42
N PHE A 343 -16.55 -22.09 -11.74
CA PHE A 343 -15.86 -20.97 -12.38
C PHE A 343 -14.62 -21.40 -13.19
N GLN A 344 -14.01 -22.54 -12.93
CA GLN A 344 -12.92 -23.09 -13.76
C GLN A 344 -13.28 -23.25 -15.22
N LYS A 345 -14.57 -23.40 -15.55
CA LYS A 345 -15.07 -23.44 -16.92
C LYS A 345 -14.93 -22.08 -17.64
N LYS A 346 -14.84 -20.98 -16.89
CA LYS A 346 -14.71 -19.60 -17.42
C LYS A 346 -13.25 -19.13 -17.36
N LYS A 347 -12.39 -19.66 -18.22
CA LYS A 347 -10.92 -19.48 -18.18
C LYS A 347 -10.42 -18.02 -18.15
N ASN A 348 -11.23 -17.07 -18.65
CA ASN A 348 -10.85 -15.65 -18.69
C ASN A 348 -11.28 -14.87 -17.45
N LEU A 349 -12.22 -15.41 -16.66
CA LEU A 349 -12.73 -14.80 -15.43
C LEU A 349 -11.65 -14.80 -14.37
N ARG A 350 -11.40 -13.64 -13.78
CA ARG A 350 -10.44 -13.48 -12.70
C ARG A 350 -11.14 -13.72 -11.36
N LEU A 351 -10.64 -14.66 -10.58
CA LEU A 351 -11.08 -14.90 -9.22
C LEU A 351 -9.98 -14.43 -8.25
N LEU A 352 -10.33 -13.54 -7.35
CA LEU A 352 -9.43 -13.00 -6.35
C LEU A 352 -9.92 -13.33 -4.94
N VAL A 353 -8.99 -13.81 -4.11
CA VAL A 353 -9.19 -13.95 -2.67
C VAL A 353 -8.54 -12.76 -1.98
N SER A 354 -9.30 -12.05 -1.13
CA SER A 354 -8.74 -11.05 -0.24
C SER A 354 -8.05 -11.72 0.94
N LYS A 355 -6.74 -11.45 1.15
CA LYS A 355 -5.93 -12.03 2.22
C LYS A 355 -6.12 -11.34 3.57
N SER A 356 -6.33 -10.04 3.56
CA SER A 356 -6.38 -9.19 4.75
C SER A 356 -7.62 -8.32 4.70
N GLY A 357 -8.80 -8.76 5.04
CA GLY A 357 -9.99 -7.94 5.09
C GLY A 357 -10.08 -6.86 3.98
N PHE A 358 -11.18 -6.14 3.91
CA PHE A 358 -11.39 -5.12 2.87
C PHE A 358 -11.10 -3.68 3.34
N GLY A 359 -10.24 -3.49 4.34
CA GLY A 359 -9.86 -2.16 4.84
C GLY A 359 -8.56 -1.65 4.22
N PRO A 360 -8.44 -0.35 3.91
CA PRO A 360 -7.17 0.22 3.47
C PRO A 360 -6.24 0.42 4.67
N GLU A 361 -5.01 -0.08 4.57
CA GLU A 361 -3.95 0.26 5.52
C GLU A 361 -3.23 1.55 5.13
N THR A 362 -3.23 1.93 3.86
CA THR A 362 -2.64 3.18 3.38
C THR A 362 -3.59 4.35 3.57
N LEU A 363 -3.10 5.35 4.28
CA LEU A 363 -3.89 6.49 4.73
C LEU A 363 -3.91 7.67 3.76
N GLN A 364 -3.04 7.68 2.73
CA GLN A 364 -2.89 8.83 1.84
C GLN A 364 -3.23 8.50 0.38
N GLU A 365 -3.88 9.44 -0.27
CA GLU A 365 -4.11 9.47 -1.71
C GLU A 365 -3.23 10.53 -2.36
N ILE A 366 -2.61 10.18 -3.48
CA ILE A 366 -1.70 11.03 -4.21
C ILE A 366 -2.14 11.14 -5.65
N ARG A 367 -2.22 12.37 -6.14
CA ARG A 367 -2.58 12.66 -7.53
C ARG A 367 -1.52 13.54 -8.17
N THR A 368 -1.16 13.22 -9.39
CA THR A 368 -0.29 14.05 -10.21
C THR A 368 -1.04 15.31 -10.69
N VAL A 369 -0.38 16.45 -10.63
CA VAL A 369 -0.84 17.72 -11.20
C VAL A 369 0.31 18.36 -11.98
N PRO A 370 0.06 19.33 -12.86
CA PRO A 370 1.15 20.03 -13.54
C PRO A 370 2.18 20.59 -12.55
N GLY A 371 3.42 20.06 -12.64
CA GLY A 371 4.54 20.52 -11.81
C GLY A 371 4.61 19.93 -10.40
N GLY A 372 3.73 18.98 -10.02
CA GLY A 372 3.78 18.43 -8.66
C GLY A 372 2.75 17.35 -8.37
N PHE A 373 2.43 17.23 -7.08
CA PHE A 373 1.48 16.25 -6.55
C PHE A 373 0.53 16.91 -5.55
N LEU A 374 -0.70 16.44 -5.53
CA LEU A 374 -1.61 16.65 -4.42
C LEU A 374 -1.60 15.39 -3.55
N ALA A 375 -1.40 15.56 -2.27
CA ALA A 375 -1.53 14.51 -1.27
C ALA A 375 -2.65 14.87 -0.31
N GLN A 376 -3.47 13.89 0.05
CA GLN A 376 -4.54 14.03 1.04
C GLN A 376 -4.67 12.74 1.83
N ASP A 377 -5.22 12.84 3.02
CA ASP A 377 -5.68 11.65 3.73
C ASP A 377 -6.86 11.03 2.97
N ARG A 378 -6.94 9.71 3.02
CA ARG A 378 -8.13 9.05 2.51
C ARG A 378 -9.34 9.45 3.36
N ASP A 379 -10.49 9.56 2.70
CA ASP A 379 -11.75 9.71 3.40
C ASP A 379 -12.13 8.41 4.13
N GLN A 380 -11.68 8.31 5.38
CA GLN A 380 -11.90 7.16 6.28
C GLN A 380 -12.68 7.55 7.54
N LYS A 381 -13.29 8.73 7.54
CA LYS A 381 -13.99 9.18 8.72
C LYS A 381 -15.10 8.20 9.09
N ARG A 382 -15.00 7.63 10.28
CA ARG A 382 -15.94 6.63 10.78
C ARG A 382 -17.33 7.23 10.90
N ILE A 383 -18.33 6.54 10.36
CA ILE A 383 -19.73 6.95 10.47
C ILE A 383 -20.17 6.74 11.91
N ASN A 384 -20.52 7.83 12.59
CA ASN A 384 -21.08 7.81 13.95
C ASN A 384 -22.47 8.43 13.95
N PRO A 385 -23.54 7.63 13.90
CA PRO A 385 -24.92 8.15 13.87
C PRO A 385 -25.30 9.06 15.03
N LYS A 386 -24.59 8.99 16.17
CA LYS A 386 -24.82 9.84 17.34
C LYS A 386 -24.41 11.31 17.13
N GLU A 387 -23.57 11.57 16.13
CA GLU A 387 -23.15 12.91 15.74
C GLU A 387 -24.06 13.54 14.69
N PHE A 388 -25.02 12.78 14.17
CA PHE A 388 -25.93 13.23 13.14
C PHE A 388 -27.11 13.97 13.78
N GLU A 389 -27.61 14.97 13.06
CA GLU A 389 -28.66 15.86 13.52
C GLU A 389 -29.90 15.73 12.65
N VAL A 390 -31.04 15.42 13.27
CA VAL A 390 -32.35 15.49 12.58
C VAL A 390 -32.79 16.95 12.57
N VAL A 391 -32.90 17.53 11.38
CA VAL A 391 -33.14 18.97 11.19
C VAL A 391 -34.59 19.30 10.80
N THR A 392 -35.43 18.30 10.55
CA THR A 392 -36.83 18.42 10.18
C THR A 392 -37.77 18.19 11.38
N GLU A 393 -39.01 18.67 11.25
CA GLU A 393 -40.07 18.43 12.23
C GLU A 393 -40.38 16.92 12.40
N ARG A 394 -40.44 16.21 11.26
CA ARG A 394 -40.64 14.76 11.24
C ARG A 394 -39.33 14.04 11.58
N GLN A 395 -39.42 13.12 12.52
CA GLN A 395 -38.32 12.22 12.84
C GLN A 395 -38.27 11.04 11.87
N PRO A 396 -37.07 10.56 11.48
CA PRO A 396 -36.96 9.33 10.69
C PRO A 396 -37.46 8.12 11.47
N THR A 397 -38.11 7.20 10.79
CA THR A 397 -38.43 5.87 11.32
C THR A 397 -37.15 5.02 11.43
N GLU A 398 -37.22 3.91 12.18
CA GLU A 398 -36.08 2.98 12.26
C GLU A 398 -35.66 2.41 10.88
N GLN A 399 -36.62 2.18 10.01
CA GLN A 399 -36.37 1.70 8.65
C GLN A 399 -35.67 2.76 7.80
N GLU A 400 -36.13 4.02 7.88
CA GLU A 400 -35.46 5.15 7.20
C GLU A 400 -34.05 5.36 7.73
N TRP A 401 -33.83 5.25 9.05
CA TRP A 401 -32.49 5.31 9.62
C TRP A 401 -31.56 4.24 9.05
N ARG A 402 -32.00 2.98 9.01
CA ARG A 402 -31.18 1.90 8.41
C ARG A 402 -30.87 2.18 6.94
N SER A 403 -31.89 2.62 6.19
CA SER A 403 -31.74 2.94 4.76
C SER A 403 -30.83 4.16 4.52
N MET A 404 -30.94 5.19 5.37
CA MET A 404 -30.05 6.36 5.32
C MET A 404 -28.59 5.98 5.57
N LEU A 405 -28.33 5.21 6.63
CA LEU A 405 -26.96 4.77 6.98
C LEU A 405 -26.38 3.86 5.88
N PHE A 406 -27.19 3.01 5.28
CA PHE A 406 -26.78 2.21 4.14
C PHE A 406 -26.45 3.09 2.92
N GLY A 407 -27.37 3.98 2.53
CA GLY A 407 -27.17 4.91 1.43
C GLY A 407 -25.97 5.82 1.63
N TRP A 408 -25.72 6.25 2.88
CA TRP A 408 -24.59 7.08 3.27
C TRP A 408 -23.24 6.38 3.07
N ARG A 409 -23.15 5.09 3.44
CA ARG A 409 -21.97 4.27 3.15
C ARG A 409 -21.73 4.13 1.65
N VAL A 410 -22.79 3.91 0.88
CA VAL A 410 -22.65 3.74 -0.58
C VAL A 410 -22.27 5.05 -1.27
N VAL A 411 -22.93 6.17 -0.94
CA VAL A 411 -22.73 7.46 -1.66
C VAL A 411 -21.31 7.98 -1.52
N ARG A 412 -20.63 7.70 -0.40
CA ARG A 412 -19.22 7.98 -0.16
C ARG A 412 -18.28 7.38 -1.24
N HIS A 413 -18.68 6.25 -1.82
CA HIS A 413 -17.90 5.53 -2.84
C HIS A 413 -18.36 5.81 -4.27
N VAL A 414 -19.29 6.73 -4.47
CA VAL A 414 -19.81 7.17 -5.79
C VAL A 414 -19.11 8.45 -6.22
N LYS A 415 -18.74 8.54 -7.48
CA LYS A 415 -18.12 9.78 -8.01
C LYS A 415 -19.07 10.97 -7.96
N SER A 416 -18.55 12.10 -7.49
CA SER A 416 -19.30 13.36 -7.33
C SER A 416 -19.67 14.02 -8.68
N ASN A 417 -20.78 14.76 -8.77
CA ASN A 417 -21.82 14.79 -7.75
C ASN A 417 -22.52 13.46 -7.67
N ALA A 418 -22.80 12.98 -6.45
CA ALA A 418 -23.37 11.66 -6.23
C ALA A 418 -24.72 11.72 -5.49
N ILE A 419 -25.70 10.97 -6.02
CA ILE A 419 -27.00 10.74 -5.40
C ILE A 419 -27.28 9.23 -5.39
N VAL A 420 -27.65 8.70 -4.24
CA VAL A 420 -28.06 7.30 -4.07
C VAL A 420 -29.44 7.25 -3.43
N TYR A 421 -30.40 6.62 -4.13
CA TYR A 421 -31.65 6.21 -3.53
C TYR A 421 -31.48 4.82 -2.92
N ALA A 422 -31.85 4.70 -1.65
CA ALA A 422 -31.72 3.45 -0.91
C ALA A 422 -33.01 3.08 -0.17
N GLY A 423 -33.22 1.81 0.03
CA GLY A 423 -34.34 1.29 0.81
C GLY A 423 -34.10 -0.16 1.20
N ASP A 424 -34.40 -0.51 2.45
CA ASP A 424 -34.24 -1.87 2.95
C ASP A 424 -32.83 -2.45 2.74
N GLU A 425 -31.81 -1.66 3.09
CA GLU A 425 -30.39 -1.99 2.95
C GLU A 425 -29.94 -2.43 1.53
N ARG A 426 -30.52 -1.78 0.51
CA ARG A 426 -30.09 -1.90 -0.89
C ARG A 426 -30.15 -0.56 -1.60
N THR A 427 -29.39 -0.43 -2.67
CA THR A 427 -29.54 0.65 -3.63
C THR A 427 -30.78 0.43 -4.50
N LEU A 428 -31.49 1.50 -4.80
CA LEU A 428 -32.64 1.51 -5.73
C LEU A 428 -32.30 2.28 -7.00
N GLY A 429 -31.44 3.28 -6.90
CA GLY A 429 -30.95 4.06 -8.03
C GLY A 429 -29.68 4.80 -7.64
N VAL A 430 -28.73 4.88 -8.57
CA VAL A 430 -27.43 5.56 -8.38
C VAL A 430 -27.21 6.54 -9.50
N GLY A 431 -26.96 7.80 -9.16
CA GLY A 431 -26.52 8.85 -10.07
C GLY A 431 -25.12 9.30 -9.69
N ALA A 432 -24.17 9.15 -10.61
CA ALA A 432 -22.75 9.35 -10.38
C ALA A 432 -22.12 10.32 -11.37
N GLY A 433 -21.17 11.14 -10.91
CA GLY A 433 -20.23 11.87 -11.76
C GLY A 433 -20.84 12.97 -12.62
N GLN A 434 -21.93 13.59 -12.17
CA GLN A 434 -22.57 14.68 -12.92
C GLN A 434 -22.12 16.06 -12.42
N MET A 435 -22.12 17.06 -13.34
CA MET A 435 -21.79 18.43 -13.00
C MET A 435 -22.85 19.07 -12.08
N SER A 436 -24.08 18.60 -12.16
CA SER A 436 -25.21 19.05 -11.34
C SER A 436 -25.74 17.92 -10.47
N ARG A 437 -26.08 18.24 -9.22
CA ARG A 437 -26.68 17.30 -8.27
C ARG A 437 -28.08 16.89 -8.70
N VAL A 438 -28.82 17.80 -9.32
CA VAL A 438 -30.13 17.52 -9.88
C VAL A 438 -30.04 16.48 -11.00
N ASP A 439 -29.04 16.59 -11.89
CA ASP A 439 -28.83 15.62 -12.95
C ASP A 439 -28.51 14.23 -12.37
N SER A 440 -27.68 14.15 -11.34
CA SER A 440 -27.41 12.88 -10.65
C SER A 440 -28.68 12.28 -10.07
N SER A 441 -29.55 13.11 -9.46
CA SER A 441 -30.83 12.64 -8.95
C SER A 441 -31.74 12.13 -10.07
N GLN A 442 -31.85 12.87 -11.18
CA GLN A 442 -32.66 12.46 -12.34
C GLN A 442 -32.16 11.15 -12.96
N ILE A 443 -30.85 10.97 -13.08
CA ILE A 443 -30.24 9.72 -13.55
C ILE A 443 -30.60 8.56 -12.60
N ALA A 444 -30.48 8.76 -11.29
CA ALA A 444 -30.83 7.73 -10.32
C ALA A 444 -32.31 7.33 -10.42
N VAL A 445 -33.21 8.30 -10.53
CA VAL A 445 -34.66 8.08 -10.73
C VAL A 445 -34.93 7.35 -12.04
N TRP A 446 -34.34 7.80 -13.14
CA TRP A 446 -34.47 7.14 -14.45
C TRP A 446 -34.00 5.69 -14.40
N LYS A 447 -32.84 5.42 -13.81
CA LYS A 447 -32.29 4.07 -13.64
C LYS A 447 -33.20 3.17 -12.78
N ALA A 448 -33.75 3.69 -11.69
CA ALA A 448 -34.73 2.96 -10.88
C ALA A 448 -35.99 2.59 -11.70
N GLY A 449 -36.47 3.52 -12.53
CA GLY A 449 -37.60 3.28 -13.45
C GLY A 449 -37.33 2.19 -14.48
N GLU A 450 -36.15 2.22 -15.13
CA GLU A 450 -35.70 1.17 -16.07
C GLU A 450 -35.62 -0.21 -15.38
N ALA A 451 -35.16 -0.22 -14.10
CA ALA A 451 -35.09 -1.42 -13.28
C ALA A 451 -36.45 -1.85 -12.71
N LYS A 452 -37.50 -1.07 -12.94
CA LYS A 452 -38.86 -1.26 -12.39
C LYS A 452 -38.88 -1.32 -10.86
N LEU A 453 -38.00 -0.56 -10.21
CA LEU A 453 -37.95 -0.40 -8.77
C LEU A 453 -38.74 0.83 -8.36
N SER A 454 -39.65 0.68 -7.37
CA SER A 454 -40.32 1.83 -6.78
C SER A 454 -39.36 2.58 -5.86
N LEU A 455 -39.40 3.91 -5.93
CA LEU A 455 -38.74 4.80 -4.99
C LEU A 455 -39.66 5.27 -3.86
N ASP A 456 -40.91 4.82 -3.82
CA ASP A 456 -41.86 5.17 -2.77
C ASP A 456 -41.36 4.69 -1.40
N GLY A 457 -41.25 5.61 -0.45
CA GLY A 457 -40.74 5.35 0.89
C GLY A 457 -39.21 5.14 0.95
N SER A 458 -38.50 5.37 -0.17
CA SER A 458 -37.02 5.33 -0.18
C SER A 458 -36.42 6.50 0.59
N VAL A 459 -35.10 6.44 0.79
CA VAL A 459 -34.30 7.56 1.25
C VAL A 459 -33.35 8.02 0.18
N VAL A 460 -33.04 9.32 0.13
CA VAL A 460 -32.02 9.88 -0.74
C VAL A 460 -30.78 10.24 0.07
N ALA A 461 -29.61 9.73 -0.32
CA ALA A 461 -28.32 10.08 0.21
C ALA A 461 -27.55 10.93 -0.80
N SER A 462 -26.96 12.04 -0.32
CA SER A 462 -26.21 12.99 -1.13
C SER A 462 -24.81 13.20 -0.57
N ASP A 463 -23.78 13.09 -1.39
CA ASP A 463 -22.36 13.22 -1.00
C ASP A 463 -21.99 14.62 -0.50
N ALA A 464 -22.79 15.64 -0.82
CA ALA A 464 -22.67 17.01 -0.34
C ALA A 464 -24.06 17.64 -0.10
N PHE A 465 -24.08 18.88 0.41
CA PHE A 465 -25.34 19.59 0.68
C PHE A 465 -26.14 19.88 -0.60
N PHE A 466 -27.45 19.97 -0.46
CA PHE A 466 -28.32 20.51 -1.52
C PHE A 466 -28.16 22.03 -1.56
N PRO A 467 -27.63 22.62 -2.67
CA PRO A 467 -27.44 24.07 -2.76
C PRO A 467 -28.76 24.84 -2.87
N PHE A 468 -29.82 24.17 -3.33
CA PHE A 468 -31.18 24.65 -3.51
C PHE A 468 -32.16 23.54 -3.15
N SER A 469 -33.42 23.91 -2.87
CA SER A 469 -34.47 22.95 -2.55
C SER A 469 -34.94 22.09 -3.73
N ASP A 470 -34.66 22.48 -4.98
CA ASP A 470 -35.07 21.81 -6.20
C ASP A 470 -34.62 20.33 -6.26
N GLY A 471 -33.38 20.06 -5.86
CA GLY A 471 -32.85 18.69 -5.81
C GLY A 471 -33.57 17.82 -4.78
N LEU A 472 -33.91 18.37 -3.60
CA LEU A 472 -34.67 17.68 -2.57
C LEU A 472 -36.13 17.49 -2.99
N ILE A 473 -36.74 18.52 -3.60
CA ILE A 473 -38.11 18.47 -4.14
C ILE A 473 -38.23 17.38 -5.19
N ALA A 474 -37.26 17.33 -6.12
CA ALA A 474 -37.23 16.26 -7.14
C ALA A 474 -37.14 14.87 -6.51
N ALA A 475 -36.40 14.72 -5.39
CA ALA A 475 -36.32 13.45 -4.68
C ALA A 475 -37.66 13.10 -3.99
N ALA A 476 -38.33 14.05 -3.37
CA ALA A 476 -39.65 13.87 -2.80
C ALA A 476 -40.71 13.48 -3.88
N ASP A 477 -40.68 14.18 -5.01
CA ASP A 477 -41.61 13.91 -6.15
C ASP A 477 -41.35 12.51 -6.75
N ALA A 478 -40.11 11.99 -6.64
CA ALA A 478 -39.78 10.63 -7.02
C ALA A 478 -40.21 9.55 -6.00
N GLY A 479 -40.69 9.95 -4.81
CA GLY A 479 -41.20 9.06 -3.76
C GLY A 479 -40.28 8.92 -2.54
N ALA A 480 -39.17 9.63 -2.46
CA ALA A 480 -38.31 9.58 -1.29
C ALA A 480 -39.01 10.19 -0.07
N SER A 481 -39.02 9.47 1.05
CA SER A 481 -39.63 9.90 2.31
C SER A 481 -38.63 10.55 3.27
N ALA A 482 -37.34 10.35 3.05
CA ALA A 482 -36.29 10.93 3.90
C ALA A 482 -35.01 11.23 3.10
N ALA A 483 -34.16 12.11 3.67
CA ALA A 483 -32.92 12.54 3.08
C ALA A 483 -31.76 12.53 4.11
N ILE A 484 -30.57 12.16 3.66
CA ILE A 484 -29.34 12.29 4.43
C ILE A 484 -28.29 13.06 3.62
N GLN A 485 -27.70 14.09 4.19
CA GLN A 485 -26.74 14.99 3.56
C GLN A 485 -25.84 15.66 4.59
N PRO A 486 -24.72 16.30 4.21
CA PRO A 486 -23.85 17.00 5.16
C PRO A 486 -24.49 18.23 5.85
N GLY A 487 -25.34 19.00 5.16
CA GLY A 487 -25.67 20.36 5.56
C GLY A 487 -24.51 21.34 5.34
N GLY A 488 -24.66 22.59 5.77
CA GLY A 488 -23.64 23.63 5.67
C GLY A 488 -23.80 24.58 4.47
N SER A 489 -24.95 24.55 3.80
CA SER A 489 -25.32 25.55 2.78
C SER A 489 -25.85 26.82 3.45
N VAL A 490 -25.60 27.97 2.85
CA VAL A 490 -26.27 29.23 3.24
C VAL A 490 -27.79 29.19 3.04
N ARG A 491 -28.29 28.17 2.36
CA ARG A 491 -29.72 27.95 2.09
C ARG A 491 -30.26 26.70 2.79
N ASP A 492 -29.63 26.23 3.82
CA ASP A 492 -30.11 25.06 4.58
C ASP A 492 -31.53 25.27 5.11
N GLU A 493 -31.86 26.48 5.56
CA GLU A 493 -33.23 26.83 6.02
C GLU A 493 -34.27 26.61 4.92
N ASP A 494 -33.99 27.03 3.66
CA ASP A 494 -34.89 26.85 2.53
C ASP A 494 -35.09 25.34 2.21
N VAL A 495 -34.00 24.57 2.32
CA VAL A 495 -34.04 23.12 2.07
C VAL A 495 -34.77 22.39 3.18
N ILE A 496 -34.59 22.77 4.44
CA ILE A 496 -35.33 22.23 5.59
C ILE A 496 -36.82 22.53 5.48
N ALA A 497 -37.18 23.79 5.14
CA ALA A 497 -38.57 24.18 4.93
C ALA A 497 -39.24 23.33 3.84
N ALA A 498 -38.59 23.15 2.70
CA ALA A 498 -39.09 22.31 1.63
C ALA A 498 -39.23 20.84 2.04
N ALA A 499 -38.34 20.31 2.89
CA ALA A 499 -38.48 18.97 3.46
C ALA A 499 -39.71 18.86 4.36
N ASN A 500 -39.92 19.84 5.24
CA ASN A 500 -41.07 19.88 6.14
C ASN A 500 -42.40 19.98 5.38
N GLU A 501 -42.48 20.85 4.37
CA GLU A 501 -43.65 20.97 3.49
C GLU A 501 -44.03 19.66 2.80
N ARG A 502 -43.02 18.82 2.49
CA ARG A 502 -43.20 17.50 1.86
C ARG A 502 -43.35 16.35 2.84
N GLY A 503 -43.31 16.64 4.16
CA GLY A 503 -43.39 15.62 5.20
C GLY A 503 -42.18 14.66 5.21
N MET A 504 -41.04 15.09 4.65
CA MET A 504 -39.79 14.31 4.65
C MET A 504 -39.08 14.45 6.00
N ALA A 505 -38.38 13.40 6.42
CA ALA A 505 -37.35 13.52 7.45
C ALA A 505 -36.01 13.85 6.80
N MET A 506 -35.22 14.73 7.42
CA MET A 506 -33.87 15.04 6.93
C MET A 506 -32.84 15.02 8.04
N VAL A 507 -31.69 14.44 7.72
CA VAL A 507 -30.56 14.27 8.63
C VAL A 507 -29.33 14.97 8.07
N PHE A 508 -28.67 15.78 8.90
CA PHE A 508 -27.37 16.39 8.61
C PHE A 508 -26.26 15.59 9.28
N THR A 509 -25.25 15.20 8.47
CA THR A 509 -24.09 14.43 8.94
C THR A 509 -22.92 15.31 9.34
N LYS A 510 -22.86 16.56 8.87
CA LYS A 510 -21.75 17.52 9.02
C LYS A 510 -20.43 17.04 8.36
N ILE A 511 -20.50 16.00 7.54
CA ILE A 511 -19.37 15.40 6.83
C ILE A 511 -19.69 15.33 5.34
N ARG A 512 -18.83 15.90 4.51
CA ARG A 512 -18.92 15.83 3.04
C ARG A 512 -18.03 14.71 2.52
N HIS A 513 -18.48 13.97 1.50
CA HIS A 513 -17.78 12.85 0.89
C HIS A 513 -17.54 13.06 -0.62
N PHE A 514 -16.89 14.15 -1.00
CA PHE A 514 -16.53 14.35 -2.41
C PHE A 514 -15.49 13.33 -2.88
N ARG A 515 -15.76 12.75 -4.05
CA ARG A 515 -14.86 11.82 -4.73
C ARG A 515 -14.79 12.14 -6.22
N HIS A 516 -13.64 12.66 -6.67
CA HIS A 516 -13.41 13.02 -8.06
C HIS A 516 -12.61 11.96 -8.82
#